data_dbb3f05dde1963f2a9dc4e6884263414
#
_entry.id   dbb3f05dde1963f2a9dc4e6884263414
#
_cell.length_a   1.000
_cell.length_b   1.000
_cell.length_c   1.000
_cell.angle_alpha   90.00
_cell.angle_beta   90.00
_cell.angle_gamma   90.00
#
_symmetry.space_group_name_H-M   'P 1'
#
loop_
_entity.id
_entity.type
_entity.pdbx_description
1 polymer ?
#
loop_
_entity_poly.entity_id
_entity_poly.type
_entity_poly.pdbx_seq_one_letter_code
_entity_poly.pdbx_strand_id
1 'polypeptide(L)'
;NSLSTEQIIADVTACNEKIAAVTGVSPTLIRCPYGEYDDHVISAIRSMGMEPVQWDVDSLDWKDPAPEEITARVLKRVQPGSIVLFHNAAKNTPAALPGVIEGLIQKGYTIVPASQLILRENYTMDHTGRQIPGQ
;
A
#
# COMPACT_ATOMS: atom_id res chain seq x y z
N ASN A 1 -13.10 9.80 4.48
CA ASN A 1 -14.54 9.38 4.41
C ASN A 1 -15.52 10.56 4.56
N SER A 2 -15.08 11.73 5.07
CA SER A 2 -15.97 12.91 5.29
C SER A 2 -16.11 13.83 4.06
N LEU A 3 -15.30 13.64 3.04
CA LEU A 3 -15.33 14.45 1.81
C LEU A 3 -16.40 13.96 0.85
N SER A 4 -16.96 14.88 0.03
CA SER A 4 -17.83 14.47 -1.09
C SER A 4 -17.01 13.84 -2.22
N THR A 5 -17.68 13.15 -3.15
CA THR A 5 -17.04 12.57 -4.35
C THR A 5 -16.26 13.64 -5.13
N GLU A 6 -16.87 14.81 -5.33
CA GLU A 6 -16.26 15.93 -6.07
C GLU A 6 -15.02 16.47 -5.35
N GLN A 7 -15.07 16.54 -4.00
CA GLN A 7 -13.93 16.98 -3.20
C GLN A 7 -12.77 15.97 -3.26
N ILE A 8 -13.06 14.68 -3.18
CA ILE A 8 -12.04 13.62 -3.34
C ILE A 8 -11.38 13.71 -4.71
N ILE A 9 -12.19 13.78 -5.77
CA ILE A 9 -11.69 13.88 -7.14
C ILE A 9 -10.82 15.12 -7.32
N ALA A 10 -11.27 16.28 -6.84
CA ALA A 10 -10.54 17.53 -6.96
C ALA A 10 -9.19 17.49 -6.24
N ASP A 11 -9.15 16.98 -5.01
CA ASP A 11 -7.92 16.87 -4.21
C ASP A 11 -6.91 15.91 -4.83
N VAL A 12 -7.36 14.72 -5.25
CA VAL A 12 -6.51 13.72 -5.90
C VAL A 12 -6.00 14.22 -7.25
N THR A 13 -6.84 14.90 -8.05
CA THR A 13 -6.44 15.49 -9.32
C THR A 13 -5.32 16.51 -9.11
N ALA A 14 -5.50 17.44 -8.16
CA ALA A 14 -4.48 18.45 -7.86
C ALA A 14 -3.16 17.85 -7.41
N CYS A 15 -3.20 16.74 -6.64
CA CYS A 15 -2.00 15.99 -6.26
C CYS A 15 -1.33 15.34 -7.48
N ASN A 16 -2.11 14.65 -8.31
CA ASN A 16 -1.62 13.98 -9.52
C ASN A 16 -0.95 14.94 -10.51
N GLU A 17 -1.53 16.13 -10.70
CA GLU A 17 -0.95 17.18 -11.55
C GLU A 17 0.42 17.64 -11.05
N LYS A 18 0.57 17.83 -9.73
CA LYS A 18 1.86 18.19 -9.12
C LYS A 18 2.90 17.09 -9.28
N ILE A 19 2.52 15.83 -9.09
CA ILE A 19 3.41 14.70 -9.28
C ILE A 19 3.82 14.60 -10.76
N ALA A 20 2.87 14.68 -11.67
CA ALA A 20 3.13 14.63 -13.11
C ALA A 20 4.04 15.78 -13.59
N ALA A 21 3.87 16.97 -13.04
CA ALA A 21 4.73 18.13 -13.36
C ALA A 21 6.20 17.91 -12.98
N VAL A 22 6.46 17.13 -11.91
CA VAL A 22 7.83 16.83 -11.44
C VAL A 22 8.40 15.58 -12.09
N THR A 23 7.58 14.54 -12.28
CA THR A 23 8.05 13.21 -12.71
C THR A 23 7.83 12.94 -14.19
N GLY A 24 6.96 13.70 -14.86
CA GLY A 24 6.50 13.45 -16.22
C GLY A 24 5.46 12.33 -16.34
N VAL A 25 5.04 11.73 -15.20
CA VAL A 25 4.12 10.57 -15.20
C VAL A 25 2.96 10.82 -14.22
N SER A 26 1.73 10.62 -14.69
CA SER A 26 0.55 10.64 -13.85
C SER A 26 0.47 9.37 -13.01
N PRO A 27 0.19 9.47 -11.69
CA PRO A 27 -0.05 8.32 -10.83
C PRO A 27 -1.28 7.52 -11.28
N THR A 28 -1.20 6.20 -11.14
CA THR A 28 -2.32 5.26 -11.41
C THR A 28 -2.75 4.51 -10.15
N LEU A 29 -1.99 4.63 -9.09
CA LEU A 29 -2.26 4.00 -7.79
C LEU A 29 -2.32 5.08 -6.72
N ILE A 30 -3.16 4.85 -5.72
CA ILE A 30 -3.26 5.70 -4.54
C ILE A 30 -3.39 4.84 -3.29
N ARG A 31 -2.72 5.24 -2.21
CA ARG A 31 -3.03 4.77 -0.87
C ARG A 31 -3.74 5.89 -0.14
N CYS A 32 -4.94 5.59 0.35
CA CYS A 32 -5.72 6.57 1.09
C CYS A 32 -4.97 6.98 2.37
N PRO A 33 -4.96 8.29 2.72
CA PRO A 33 -4.37 8.75 3.97
C PRO A 33 -4.92 7.97 5.16
N TYR A 34 -4.04 7.59 6.08
CA TYR A 34 -4.35 6.75 7.26
C TYR A 34 -4.93 5.36 6.94
N GLY A 35 -4.99 4.96 5.67
CA GLY A 35 -5.68 3.74 5.25
C GLY A 35 -7.20 3.81 5.38
N GLU A 36 -7.77 5.00 5.48
CA GLU A 36 -9.22 5.19 5.55
C GLU A 36 -9.85 5.06 4.16
N TYR A 37 -10.82 4.18 4.04
CA TYR A 37 -11.62 3.99 2.83
C TYR A 37 -12.98 3.42 3.17
N ASP A 38 -13.92 3.63 2.27
CA ASP A 38 -15.23 3.00 2.18
C ASP A 38 -15.61 2.84 0.71
N ASP A 39 -16.78 2.29 0.43
CA ASP A 39 -17.26 2.07 -0.94
C ASP A 39 -17.35 3.38 -1.73
N HIS A 40 -17.68 4.49 -1.07
CA HIS A 40 -17.75 5.80 -1.67
C HIS A 40 -16.37 6.30 -2.12
N VAL A 41 -15.35 6.20 -1.26
CA VAL A 41 -13.96 6.58 -1.58
C VAL A 41 -13.41 5.71 -2.71
N ILE A 42 -13.61 4.38 -2.65
CA ILE A 42 -13.16 3.46 -3.68
C ILE A 42 -13.80 3.80 -5.03
N SER A 43 -15.10 4.06 -5.04
CA SER A 43 -15.84 4.41 -6.26
C SER A 43 -15.36 5.72 -6.86
N ALA A 44 -15.12 6.75 -6.03
CA ALA A 44 -14.56 8.03 -6.48
C ALA A 44 -13.17 7.85 -7.11
N ILE A 45 -12.26 7.12 -6.47
CA ILE A 45 -10.91 6.87 -6.97
C ILE A 45 -10.95 6.08 -8.30
N ARG A 46 -11.77 5.03 -8.38
CA ARG A 46 -11.89 4.23 -9.61
C ARG A 46 -12.50 5.01 -10.77
N SER A 47 -13.41 5.94 -10.51
CA SER A 47 -13.96 6.82 -11.55
C SER A 47 -12.90 7.69 -12.23
N MET A 48 -11.75 7.90 -11.58
CA MET A 48 -10.59 8.62 -12.12
C MET A 48 -9.61 7.70 -12.89
N GLY A 49 -9.90 6.41 -13.05
CA GLY A 49 -9.00 5.44 -13.65
C GLY A 49 -7.82 5.04 -12.76
N MET A 50 -7.92 5.28 -11.46
CA MET A 50 -6.92 4.91 -10.47
C MET A 50 -7.37 3.71 -9.63
N GLU A 51 -6.42 2.98 -9.05
CA GLU A 51 -6.72 1.90 -8.10
C GLU A 51 -6.26 2.27 -6.68
N PRO A 52 -7.15 2.15 -5.68
CA PRO A 52 -6.76 2.27 -4.28
C PRO A 52 -6.01 1.01 -3.83
N VAL A 53 -4.91 1.20 -3.12
CA VAL A 53 -4.06 0.12 -2.62
C VAL A 53 -4.00 0.17 -1.11
N GLN A 54 -4.41 -0.89 -0.45
CA GLN A 54 -4.30 -1.09 0.99
C GLN A 54 -3.09 -1.98 1.32
N TRP A 55 -2.93 -2.38 2.56
CA TRP A 55 -1.90 -3.30 3.03
C TRP A 55 -2.52 -4.30 4.02
N ASP A 56 -1.92 -5.48 4.13
CA ASP A 56 -2.29 -6.49 5.12
C ASP A 56 -1.19 -6.72 6.18
N VAL A 57 0.03 -6.25 5.91
CA VAL A 57 1.14 -6.34 6.86
C VAL A 57 1.68 -4.95 7.17
N ASP A 58 1.37 -4.45 8.35
CA ASP A 58 1.95 -3.22 8.90
C ASP A 58 3.22 -3.54 9.67
N SER A 59 4.36 -2.98 9.25
CA SER A 59 5.65 -3.14 9.91
C SER A 59 5.69 -2.50 11.30
N LEU A 60 4.86 -1.49 11.56
CA LEU A 60 4.88 -0.61 12.74
C LEU A 60 6.23 0.11 12.95
N ASP A 61 6.99 0.29 11.89
CA ASP A 61 8.32 0.92 11.92
C ASP A 61 8.29 2.38 12.42
N TRP A 62 7.16 3.07 12.27
CA TRP A 62 6.94 4.42 12.80
C TRP A 62 6.99 4.52 14.33
N LYS A 63 6.93 3.38 15.03
CA LYS A 63 7.09 3.31 16.49
C LYS A 63 8.56 3.20 16.92
N ASP A 64 9.49 3.26 15.96
CA ASP A 64 10.93 3.13 16.16
C ASP A 64 11.40 1.86 16.89
N PRO A 65 10.80 0.66 16.67
CA PRO A 65 11.35 -0.58 17.22
C PRO A 65 12.73 -0.86 16.62
N ALA A 66 13.48 -1.78 17.24
CA ALA A 66 14.78 -2.19 16.72
C ALA A 66 14.67 -2.81 15.32
N PRO A 67 15.69 -2.68 14.45
CA PRO A 67 15.65 -3.22 13.09
C PRO A 67 15.30 -4.72 13.04
N GLU A 68 15.79 -5.50 13.99
CA GLU A 68 15.53 -6.93 14.11
C GLU A 68 14.06 -7.21 14.45
N GLU A 69 13.43 -6.36 15.23
CA GLU A 69 12.01 -6.48 15.60
C GLU A 69 11.11 -6.15 14.40
N ILE A 70 11.45 -5.14 13.59
CA ILE A 70 10.78 -4.81 12.33
C ILE A 70 10.86 -6.02 11.40
N THR A 71 12.05 -6.56 11.19
CA THR A 71 12.32 -7.72 10.35
C THR A 71 11.50 -8.93 10.81
N ALA A 72 11.59 -9.30 12.09
CA ALA A 72 10.87 -10.43 12.65
C ALA A 72 9.35 -10.28 12.51
N ARG A 73 8.84 -9.07 12.75
CA ARG A 73 7.41 -8.76 12.61
C ARG A 73 6.90 -8.99 11.17
N VAL A 74 7.61 -8.46 10.18
CA VAL A 74 7.24 -8.62 8.77
C VAL A 74 7.31 -10.09 8.38
N LEU A 75 8.44 -10.75 8.62
CA LEU A 75 8.65 -12.16 8.24
C LEU A 75 7.69 -13.15 8.91
N LYS A 76 7.16 -12.80 10.09
CA LYS A 76 6.16 -13.61 10.78
C LYS A 76 4.76 -13.49 10.17
N ARG A 77 4.43 -12.35 9.55
CA ARG A 77 3.06 -12.01 9.12
C ARG A 77 2.83 -12.18 7.64
N VAL A 78 3.89 -12.06 6.85
CA VAL A 78 3.81 -12.10 5.40
C VAL A 78 3.36 -13.48 4.91
N GLN A 79 2.52 -13.46 3.87
CA GLN A 79 2.05 -14.62 3.15
C GLN A 79 1.99 -14.29 1.64
N PRO A 80 1.85 -15.27 0.73
CA PRO A 80 1.76 -14.99 -0.70
C PRO A 80 0.68 -13.94 -1.01
N GLY A 81 1.03 -12.91 -1.80
CA GLY A 81 0.13 -11.81 -2.13
C GLY A 81 0.04 -10.71 -1.07
N SER A 82 0.83 -10.74 0.00
CA SER A 82 0.88 -9.66 1.00
C SER A 82 1.42 -8.37 0.43
N ILE A 83 0.84 -7.26 0.88
CA ILE A 83 1.35 -5.90 0.69
C ILE A 83 1.84 -5.40 2.05
N VAL A 84 3.13 -5.11 2.14
CA VAL A 84 3.77 -4.68 3.38
C VAL A 84 3.88 -3.15 3.41
N LEU A 85 3.42 -2.54 4.51
CA LEU A 85 3.54 -1.11 4.74
C LEU A 85 4.80 -0.78 5.54
N PHE A 86 5.57 0.17 5.02
CA PHE A 86 6.61 0.92 5.73
C PHE A 86 6.32 2.41 5.65
N HIS A 87 6.88 3.19 6.58
CA HIS A 87 6.63 4.63 6.68
C HIS A 87 7.87 5.44 6.29
N ASN A 88 7.63 6.60 5.70
CA ASN A 88 8.69 7.59 5.50
C ASN A 88 9.17 8.14 6.84
N ALA A 89 10.43 8.54 6.90
CA ALA A 89 11.09 9.08 8.09
C ALA A 89 11.13 8.15 9.31
N ALA A 90 10.78 6.87 9.19
CA ALA A 90 10.94 5.88 10.24
C ALA A 90 12.45 5.57 10.40
N LYS A 91 12.97 5.82 11.60
CA LYS A 91 14.41 5.88 11.91
C LYS A 91 15.15 4.58 11.60
N ASN A 92 14.53 3.45 11.93
CA ASN A 92 15.19 2.13 11.90
C ASN A 92 14.85 1.32 10.64
N THR A 93 13.95 1.80 9.79
CA THR A 93 13.55 1.12 8.55
C THR A 93 14.71 0.88 7.58
N PRO A 94 15.61 1.85 7.32
CA PRO A 94 16.74 1.60 6.42
C PRO A 94 17.63 0.46 6.89
N ALA A 95 17.84 0.31 8.21
CA ALA A 95 18.64 -0.77 8.77
C ALA A 95 17.91 -2.14 8.77
N ALA A 96 16.57 -2.14 8.83
CA ALA A 96 15.76 -3.36 8.78
C ALA A 96 15.58 -3.93 7.37
N LEU A 97 15.51 -3.08 6.35
CA LEU A 97 15.15 -3.48 4.99
C LEU A 97 16.01 -4.61 4.39
N PRO A 98 17.37 -4.63 4.53
CA PRO A 98 18.17 -5.74 4.03
C PRO A 98 17.72 -7.09 4.61
N GLY A 99 17.55 -7.16 5.93
CA GLY A 99 17.10 -8.38 6.61
C GLY A 99 15.67 -8.81 6.22
N VAL A 100 14.78 -7.85 5.98
CA VAL A 100 13.43 -8.13 5.47
C VAL A 100 13.51 -8.74 4.08
N ILE A 101 14.24 -8.09 3.15
CA ILE A 101 14.34 -8.54 1.75
C ILE A 101 14.98 -9.94 1.68
N GLU A 102 16.12 -10.14 2.34
CA GLU A 102 16.82 -11.42 2.39
C GLU A 102 15.93 -12.52 2.99
N GLY A 103 15.25 -12.24 4.10
CA GLY A 103 14.36 -13.18 4.74
C GLY A 103 13.15 -13.56 3.88
N LEU A 104 12.59 -12.62 3.11
CA LEU A 104 11.52 -12.91 2.15
C LEU A 104 12.01 -13.81 1.01
N ILE A 105 13.18 -13.53 0.44
CA ILE A 105 13.79 -14.35 -0.61
C ILE A 105 14.09 -15.77 -0.08
N GLN A 106 14.64 -15.90 1.12
CA GLN A 106 14.92 -17.19 1.75
C GLN A 106 13.65 -18.02 2.01
N LYS A 107 12.52 -17.36 2.26
CA LYS A 107 11.20 -18.00 2.37
C LYS A 107 10.58 -18.37 1.01
N GLY A 108 11.24 -18.08 -0.10
CA GLY A 108 10.77 -18.39 -1.46
C GLY A 108 9.82 -17.36 -2.05
N TYR A 109 9.68 -16.17 -1.44
CA TYR A 109 8.86 -15.08 -2.02
C TYR A 109 9.60 -14.37 -3.14
N THR A 110 8.84 -13.97 -4.15
CA THR A 110 9.27 -13.01 -5.17
C THR A 110 8.69 -11.65 -4.82
N ILE A 111 9.53 -10.63 -4.73
CA ILE A 111 9.12 -9.24 -4.47
C ILE A 111 8.87 -8.58 -5.81
N VAL A 112 7.68 -8.03 -5.98
CA VAL A 112 7.24 -7.38 -7.22
C VAL A 112 6.67 -5.98 -6.94
N PRO A 113 6.64 -5.07 -7.94
CA PRO A 113 5.94 -3.81 -7.80
C PRO A 113 4.47 -4.00 -7.46
N ALA A 114 3.89 -3.11 -6.65
CA ALA A 114 2.47 -3.17 -6.28
C ALA A 114 1.55 -3.24 -7.50
N SER A 115 1.89 -2.52 -8.58
CA SER A 115 1.13 -2.52 -9.84
C SER A 115 1.02 -3.88 -10.54
N GLN A 116 1.95 -4.80 -10.23
CA GLN A 116 1.95 -6.18 -10.74
C GLN A 116 1.30 -7.17 -9.77
N LEU A 117 1.15 -6.79 -8.50
CA LEU A 117 0.60 -7.65 -7.46
C LEU A 117 -0.90 -7.48 -7.27
N ILE A 118 -1.39 -6.25 -7.34
CA ILE A 118 -2.78 -5.93 -7.02
C ILE A 118 -3.76 -6.58 -8.00
N LEU A 119 -4.87 -7.07 -7.45
CA LEU A 119 -6.04 -7.47 -8.23
C LEU A 119 -6.87 -6.22 -8.54
N ARG A 120 -7.38 -6.10 -9.77
CA ARG A 120 -8.17 -4.95 -10.22
C ARG A 120 -9.65 -5.26 -10.36
N GLU A 121 -9.99 -6.52 -10.51
CA GLU A 121 -11.35 -7.02 -10.69
C GLU A 121 -11.49 -8.41 -10.05
N ASN A 122 -12.71 -8.85 -9.87
CA ASN A 122 -13.06 -10.16 -9.34
C ASN A 122 -12.34 -10.50 -8.03
N TYR A 123 -12.42 -9.59 -7.05
CA TYR A 123 -11.89 -9.80 -5.71
C TYR A 123 -12.75 -9.11 -4.66
N THR A 124 -12.59 -9.55 -3.41
CA THR A 124 -13.07 -8.87 -2.21
C THR A 124 -11.90 -8.45 -1.35
N MET A 125 -12.10 -7.46 -0.49
CA MET A 125 -11.10 -7.07 0.51
C MET A 125 -11.57 -7.55 1.88
N ASP A 126 -10.71 -8.29 2.59
CA ASP A 126 -11.03 -8.72 3.94
C ASP A 126 -10.76 -7.61 4.98
N HIS A 127 -11.11 -7.87 6.23
CA HIS A 127 -10.95 -6.91 7.33
C HIS A 127 -9.48 -6.58 7.65
N THR A 128 -8.52 -7.31 7.10
CA THR A 128 -7.09 -7.04 7.27
C THR A 128 -6.52 -6.13 6.18
N GLY A 129 -7.31 -5.80 5.15
CA GLY A 129 -6.87 -5.03 3.98
C GLY A 129 -6.31 -5.89 2.85
N ARG A 130 -6.44 -7.22 2.94
CA ARG A 130 -5.97 -8.16 1.94
C ARG A 130 -7.00 -8.34 0.82
N GLN A 131 -6.52 -8.34 -0.42
CA GLN A 131 -7.32 -8.70 -1.58
C GLN A 131 -7.44 -10.23 -1.68
N ILE A 132 -8.67 -10.72 -1.72
CA ILE A 132 -9.01 -12.15 -1.86
C ILE A 132 -9.60 -12.35 -3.24
N PRO A 133 -9.00 -13.18 -4.12
CA PRO A 133 -9.56 -13.47 -5.44
C PRO A 133 -10.98 -14.03 -5.35
N GLY A 134 -11.87 -13.58 -6.24
CA GLY A 134 -13.19 -14.19 -6.43
C GLY A 134 -13.05 -15.62 -6.94
N GLN A 135 -14.01 -16.44 -6.61
CA GLN A 135 -14.12 -17.81 -7.13
C GLN A 135 -14.76 -17.83 -8.53
#